data_6c7cc94fd2c6325a8704ef676c635a2c
#
_entry.id   6c7cc94fd2c6325a8704ef676c635a2c
#
_cell.length_a   1.000
_cell.length_b   1.000
_cell.length_c   1.000
_cell.angle_alpha   90.00
_cell.angle_beta   90.00
_cell.angle_gamma   90.00
#
_symmetry.space_group_name_H-M   'P 1'
#
loop_
_entity.id
_entity.type
_entity.pdbx_description
1 polymer ?
#
loop_
_entity_poly.entity_id
_entity_poly.type
_entity_poly.pdbx_seq_one_letter_code
_entity_poly.pdbx_strand_id
1 'polypeptide(L)'
;HRDELAINEQSHGGLINIFTADAAVRANTADEGDLIPSRYAGLDRYEARKQVVADLEALGLMEKVADHKLMVPRGDRSGTVIEPFLTDQWYVKIAPLAGPAIEAVENGRIRFVPDNWKNTYFEWMRNIQDWCISRQIWWGHRIPAWYDDEGNVYVGRSEAEVRAKHGFDAGYPLRRDE
;
A
#
# COMPACT_ATOMS: atom_id res chain seq x y z
N HIS A 1 -13.39 -2.40 -1.02
CA HIS A 1 -14.08 -2.68 -2.32
C HIS A 1 -13.57 -3.95 -3.02
N ARG A 2 -12.34 -4.45 -2.70
CA ARG A 2 -11.81 -5.68 -3.30
C ARG A 2 -12.74 -6.87 -3.06
N ASP A 3 -13.18 -7.07 -1.83
CA ASP A 3 -14.06 -8.17 -1.44
C ASP A 3 -15.47 -7.99 -2.00
N GLU A 4 -15.95 -6.77 -2.05
CA GLU A 4 -17.26 -6.42 -2.63
C GLU A 4 -17.33 -6.67 -4.13
N LEU A 5 -16.20 -6.47 -4.83
CA LEU A 5 -16.08 -6.73 -6.26
C LEU A 5 -15.64 -8.16 -6.57
N ALA A 6 -15.44 -9.00 -5.54
CA ALA A 6 -14.93 -10.37 -5.66
C ALA A 6 -13.61 -10.46 -6.49
N ILE A 7 -12.80 -9.40 -6.44
CA ILE A 7 -11.51 -9.38 -7.12
C ILE A 7 -10.53 -10.27 -6.33
N ASN A 8 -10.07 -11.33 -6.95
CA ASN A 8 -9.08 -12.24 -6.37
C ASN A 8 -8.06 -12.67 -7.44
N GLU A 9 -6.95 -13.24 -7.01
CA GLU A 9 -5.86 -13.66 -7.89
C GLU A 9 -6.27 -14.72 -8.92
N GLN A 10 -7.23 -15.57 -8.57
CA GLN A 10 -7.70 -16.63 -9.47
C GLN A 10 -8.65 -16.12 -10.54
N SER A 11 -9.46 -15.11 -10.24
CA SER A 11 -10.47 -14.61 -11.17
C SER A 11 -9.97 -13.47 -12.07
N HIS A 12 -9.06 -12.62 -11.58
CA HIS A 12 -8.66 -11.39 -12.26
C HIS A 12 -7.16 -11.10 -12.18
N GLY A 13 -6.32 -12.05 -11.74
CA GLY A 13 -4.89 -11.80 -11.54
C GLY A 13 -4.58 -10.77 -10.43
N GLY A 14 -5.54 -10.51 -9.54
CA GLY A 14 -5.41 -9.53 -8.47
C GLY A 14 -5.75 -8.10 -8.89
N LEU A 15 -5.19 -7.11 -8.20
CA LEU A 15 -5.33 -5.71 -8.56
C LEU A 15 -4.35 -5.35 -9.68
N ILE A 16 -4.86 -4.69 -10.71
CA ILE A 16 -4.07 -4.30 -11.88
C ILE A 16 -3.52 -2.88 -11.66
N ASN A 17 -2.21 -2.74 -11.70
CA ASN A 17 -1.58 -1.44 -11.76
C ASN A 17 -1.57 -0.93 -13.20
N ILE A 18 -2.29 0.14 -13.48
CA ILE A 18 -2.41 0.72 -14.82
C ILE A 18 -1.51 1.92 -15.07
N PHE A 19 -0.84 2.43 -14.04
CA PHE A 19 0.00 3.63 -14.13
C PHE A 19 1.47 3.34 -13.87
N THR A 20 2.32 4.17 -14.48
CA THR A 20 3.72 4.37 -14.07
C THR A 20 3.78 5.29 -12.84
N ALA A 21 4.96 5.45 -12.25
CA ALA A 21 5.17 6.37 -11.11
C ALA A 21 4.84 7.83 -11.45
N ASP A 22 4.94 8.23 -12.71
CA ASP A 22 4.64 9.59 -13.20
C ASP A 22 3.16 9.74 -13.61
N ALA A 23 2.33 8.72 -13.35
CA ALA A 23 0.91 8.67 -13.70
C ALA A 23 0.63 8.70 -15.21
N ALA A 24 1.56 8.19 -16.02
CA ALA A 24 1.29 7.81 -17.40
C ALA A 24 0.72 6.37 -17.45
N VAL A 25 -0.06 6.05 -18.46
CA VAL A 25 -0.54 4.68 -18.67
C VAL A 25 0.64 3.79 -19.03
N ARG A 26 0.86 2.71 -18.26
CA ARG A 26 1.97 1.79 -18.54
C ARG A 26 1.67 0.85 -19.72
N ALA A 27 2.70 0.33 -20.32
CA ALA A 27 2.57 -0.78 -21.24
C ALA A 27 2.34 -2.09 -20.50
N ASN A 28 1.77 -3.10 -21.20
CA ASN A 28 1.71 -4.46 -20.68
C ASN A 28 3.11 -5.07 -20.56
N THR A 29 3.30 -5.92 -19.56
CA THR A 29 4.47 -6.81 -19.50
C THR A 29 4.26 -8.01 -20.43
N ALA A 30 5.33 -8.77 -20.68
CA ALA A 30 5.29 -9.92 -21.59
C ALA A 30 4.26 -10.99 -21.19
N ASP A 31 3.99 -11.11 -19.89
CA ASP A 31 3.10 -12.13 -19.32
C ASP A 31 1.64 -11.68 -19.20
N GLU A 32 1.35 -10.39 -19.40
CA GLU A 32 0.01 -9.83 -19.21
C GLU A 32 -0.87 -9.88 -20.46
N GLY A 33 -0.31 -10.21 -21.62
CA GLY A 33 -1.04 -10.16 -22.88
C GLY A 33 -1.53 -8.75 -23.22
N ASP A 34 -2.80 -8.61 -23.59
CA ASP A 34 -3.42 -7.32 -23.97
C ASP A 34 -4.35 -6.78 -22.87
N LEU A 35 -3.89 -6.83 -21.61
CA LEU A 35 -4.65 -6.39 -20.45
C LEU A 35 -4.94 -4.89 -20.48
N ILE A 36 -3.95 -4.09 -20.88
CA ILE A 36 -4.08 -2.65 -21.11
C ILE A 36 -4.02 -2.43 -22.62
N PRO A 37 -5.07 -1.87 -23.25
CA PRO A 37 -5.02 -1.61 -24.70
C PRO A 37 -3.83 -0.77 -25.09
N SER A 38 -3.00 -1.29 -26.01
CA SER A 38 -1.71 -0.69 -26.37
C SER A 38 -1.81 0.76 -26.88
N ARG A 39 -2.96 1.14 -27.44
CA ARG A 39 -3.23 2.51 -27.89
C ARG A 39 -3.21 3.56 -26.77
N TYR A 40 -3.36 3.15 -25.52
CA TYR A 40 -3.29 4.06 -24.37
C TYR A 40 -1.91 4.09 -23.71
N ALA A 41 -1.05 3.12 -24.01
CA ALA A 41 0.25 3.00 -23.39
C ALA A 41 1.12 4.26 -23.64
N GLY A 42 1.74 4.77 -22.58
CA GLY A 42 2.58 5.98 -22.63
C GLY A 42 1.81 7.30 -22.60
N LEU A 43 0.48 7.28 -22.67
CA LEU A 43 -0.30 8.51 -22.57
C LEU A 43 -0.35 9.03 -21.13
N ASP A 44 -0.29 10.35 -20.97
CA ASP A 44 -0.66 11.00 -19.73
C ASP A 44 -2.09 10.62 -19.33
N ARG A 45 -2.35 10.48 -18.03
CA ARG A 45 -3.65 10.06 -17.49
C ARG A 45 -4.83 10.88 -18.00
N TYR A 46 -4.65 12.18 -18.23
CA TYR A 46 -5.75 13.04 -18.72
C TYR A 46 -5.98 12.86 -20.22
N GLU A 47 -4.94 12.65 -21.00
CA GLU A 47 -5.05 12.33 -22.41
C GLU A 47 -5.65 10.93 -22.62
N ALA A 48 -5.21 9.95 -21.82
CA ALA A 48 -5.80 8.62 -21.81
C ALA A 48 -7.31 8.66 -21.49
N ARG A 49 -7.71 9.46 -20.48
CA ARG A 49 -9.13 9.63 -20.14
C ARG A 49 -9.94 10.17 -21.31
N LYS A 50 -9.44 11.20 -21.99
CA LYS A 50 -10.14 11.77 -23.17
C LYS A 50 -10.30 10.72 -24.26
N GLN A 51 -9.26 9.97 -24.53
CA GLN A 51 -9.29 8.93 -25.57
C GLN A 51 -10.21 7.77 -25.20
N VAL A 52 -10.19 7.29 -23.96
CA VAL A 52 -11.11 6.25 -23.48
C VAL A 52 -12.56 6.69 -23.63
N VAL A 53 -12.89 7.95 -23.26
CA VAL A 53 -14.24 8.49 -23.41
C VAL A 53 -14.66 8.53 -24.88
N ALA A 54 -13.79 9.01 -25.76
CA ALA A 54 -14.06 9.08 -27.20
C ALA A 54 -14.25 7.68 -27.82
N ASP A 55 -13.43 6.71 -27.40
CA ASP A 55 -13.55 5.32 -27.88
C ASP A 55 -14.85 4.65 -27.39
N LEU A 56 -15.27 4.91 -26.17
CA LEU A 56 -16.54 4.41 -25.65
C LEU A 56 -17.74 5.02 -26.37
N GLU A 57 -17.65 6.30 -26.73
CA GLU A 57 -18.67 6.99 -27.53
C GLU A 57 -18.74 6.39 -28.94
N ALA A 58 -17.59 6.19 -29.58
CA ALA A 58 -17.52 5.57 -30.92
C ALA A 58 -18.06 4.13 -30.96
N LEU A 59 -17.94 3.40 -29.85
CA LEU A 59 -18.49 2.06 -29.69
C LEU A 59 -19.99 2.04 -29.32
N GLY A 60 -20.59 3.21 -29.08
CA GLY A 60 -21.98 3.31 -28.64
C GLY A 60 -22.22 2.82 -27.20
N LEU A 61 -21.15 2.74 -26.39
CA LEU A 61 -21.19 2.29 -25.01
C LEU A 61 -21.34 3.44 -23.99
N MET A 62 -21.28 4.69 -24.46
CA MET A 62 -21.46 5.86 -23.62
C MET A 62 -22.94 6.11 -23.38
N GLU A 63 -23.40 6.00 -22.14
CA GLU A 63 -24.78 6.30 -21.75
C GLU A 63 -25.01 7.79 -21.63
N LYS A 64 -24.18 8.47 -20.83
CA LYS A 64 -24.20 9.93 -20.63
C LYS A 64 -22.92 10.43 -20.00
N VAL A 65 -22.68 11.73 -20.18
CA VAL A 65 -21.71 12.51 -19.37
C VAL A 65 -22.52 13.43 -18.47
N ALA A 66 -22.27 13.39 -17.17
CA ALA A 66 -22.95 14.22 -16.19
C ALA A 66 -21.94 14.94 -15.30
N ASP A 67 -22.24 16.17 -14.94
CA ASP A 67 -21.44 16.93 -13.99
C ASP A 67 -21.46 16.23 -12.63
N HIS A 68 -20.27 16.02 -12.06
CA HIS A 68 -20.11 15.42 -10.75
C HIS A 68 -19.11 16.20 -9.90
N LYS A 69 -19.53 16.55 -8.68
CA LYS A 69 -18.65 17.21 -7.71
C LYS A 69 -17.81 16.15 -6.99
N LEU A 70 -16.52 16.14 -7.26
CA LEU A 70 -15.55 15.21 -6.67
C LEU A 70 -14.48 15.99 -5.89
N MET A 71 -14.18 15.52 -4.68
CA MET A 71 -13.00 15.94 -3.93
C MET A 71 -11.78 15.19 -4.46
N VAL A 72 -10.96 15.84 -5.28
CA VAL A 72 -9.78 15.23 -5.87
C VAL A 72 -8.63 15.28 -4.86
N PRO A 73 -8.03 14.13 -4.49
CA PRO A 73 -6.87 14.11 -3.59
C PRO A 73 -5.67 14.80 -4.23
N ARG A 74 -4.96 15.59 -3.42
CA ARG A 74 -3.78 16.35 -3.86
C ARG A 74 -2.66 16.21 -2.84
N GLY A 75 -1.43 16.24 -3.31
CA GLY A 75 -0.26 16.26 -2.45
C GLY A 75 -0.17 17.57 -1.66
N ASP A 76 0.02 17.48 -0.35
CA ASP A 76 0.00 18.64 0.57
C ASP A 76 1.01 19.73 0.20
N ARG A 77 2.14 19.35 -0.34
CA ARG A 77 3.24 20.28 -0.67
C ARG A 77 3.21 20.74 -2.11
N SER A 78 2.93 19.84 -3.04
CA SER A 78 2.98 20.13 -4.48
C SER A 78 1.67 20.65 -5.04
N GLY A 79 0.53 20.37 -4.39
CA GLY A 79 -0.81 20.60 -4.93
C GLY A 79 -1.15 19.71 -6.13
N THR A 80 -0.23 18.82 -6.51
CA THR A 80 -0.43 17.90 -7.65
C THR A 80 -1.50 16.87 -7.32
N VAL A 81 -2.35 16.58 -8.29
CA VAL A 81 -3.32 15.49 -8.19
C VAL A 81 -2.59 14.16 -8.05
N ILE A 82 -2.97 13.39 -7.03
CA ILE A 82 -2.43 12.05 -6.80
C ILE A 82 -3.40 10.99 -7.30
N GLU A 83 -2.86 9.92 -7.86
CA GLU A 83 -3.59 8.75 -8.30
C GLU A 83 -3.30 7.57 -7.37
N PRO A 84 -4.23 6.62 -7.20
CA PRO A 84 -3.95 5.37 -6.51
C PRO A 84 -2.82 4.61 -7.23
N PHE A 85 -1.82 4.20 -6.47
CA PHE A 85 -0.68 3.45 -6.98
C PHE A 85 -0.41 2.25 -6.08
N LEU A 86 -0.34 1.05 -6.67
CA LEU A 86 -0.04 -0.17 -5.95
C LEU A 86 1.45 -0.26 -5.68
N THR A 87 1.81 -0.36 -4.41
CA THR A 87 3.20 -0.54 -3.98
C THR A 87 3.22 -1.30 -2.67
N ASP A 88 4.29 -2.04 -2.45
CA ASP A 88 4.53 -2.72 -1.19
C ASP A 88 4.74 -1.71 -0.07
N GLN A 89 4.15 -1.99 1.09
CA GLN A 89 4.22 -1.13 2.26
C GLN A 89 4.57 -1.96 3.49
N TRP A 90 5.31 -1.34 4.42
CA TRP A 90 5.62 -1.95 5.69
C TRP A 90 4.51 -1.72 6.71
N TYR A 91 4.06 -2.81 7.31
CA TYR A 91 3.05 -2.80 8.36
C TYR A 91 3.58 -3.40 9.65
N VAL A 92 3.22 -2.81 10.78
CA VAL A 92 3.32 -3.44 12.09
C VAL A 92 2.03 -4.22 12.34
N LYS A 93 2.15 -5.53 12.52
CA LYS A 93 1.03 -6.37 12.94
C LYS A 93 0.71 -6.08 14.39
N ILE A 94 -0.35 -5.33 14.64
CA ILE A 94 -0.66 -4.77 15.97
C ILE A 94 -1.31 -5.78 16.90
N ALA A 95 -2.12 -6.71 16.41
CA ALA A 95 -2.88 -7.64 17.25
C ALA A 95 -2.03 -8.37 18.33
N PRO A 96 -0.82 -8.90 18.03
CA PRO A 96 0.03 -9.53 19.05
C PRO A 96 0.52 -8.57 20.15
N LEU A 97 0.58 -7.27 19.85
CA LEU A 97 0.98 -6.22 20.80
C LEU A 97 -0.21 -5.72 21.64
N ALA A 98 -1.38 -5.68 21.03
CA ALA A 98 -2.61 -5.24 21.69
C ALA A 98 -3.08 -6.23 22.77
N GLY A 99 -2.93 -7.54 22.53
CA GLY A 99 -3.35 -8.57 23.49
C GLY A 99 -2.79 -8.37 24.91
N PRO A 100 -1.45 -8.37 25.10
CA PRO A 100 -0.83 -8.12 26.41
C PRO A 100 -1.20 -6.77 27.01
N ALA A 101 -1.43 -5.74 26.17
CA ALA A 101 -1.82 -4.41 26.63
C ALA A 101 -3.26 -4.41 27.19
N ILE A 102 -4.19 -5.09 26.52
CA ILE A 102 -5.57 -5.29 26.99
C ILE A 102 -5.54 -6.04 28.31
N GLU A 103 -4.83 -7.16 28.39
CA GLU A 103 -4.69 -7.97 29.60
C GLU A 103 -4.12 -7.17 30.79
N ALA A 104 -3.16 -6.27 30.55
CA ALA A 104 -2.60 -5.42 31.59
C ALA A 104 -3.64 -4.50 32.25
N VAL A 105 -4.66 -4.08 31.52
CA VAL A 105 -5.79 -3.30 32.06
C VAL A 105 -6.85 -4.19 32.70
N GLU A 106 -7.17 -5.32 32.10
CA GLU A 106 -8.16 -6.26 32.62
C GLU A 106 -7.75 -6.82 33.99
N ASN A 107 -6.48 -7.18 34.17
CA ASN A 107 -5.96 -7.69 35.44
C ASN A 107 -5.55 -6.59 36.44
N GLY A 108 -5.76 -5.31 36.10
CA GLY A 108 -5.53 -4.17 37.01
C GLY A 108 -4.07 -3.75 37.18
N ARG A 109 -3.12 -4.27 36.38
CA ARG A 109 -1.71 -3.78 36.37
C ARG A 109 -1.63 -2.32 35.88
N ILE A 110 -2.53 -1.93 34.97
CA ILE A 110 -2.72 -0.56 34.52
C ILE A 110 -4.14 -0.14 34.86
N ARG A 111 -4.30 1.04 35.47
CA ARG A 111 -5.61 1.60 35.83
C ARG A 111 -5.79 2.98 35.24
N PHE A 112 -6.99 3.25 34.77
CA PHE A 112 -7.40 4.58 34.31
C PHE A 112 -8.01 5.37 35.44
N VAL A 113 -7.71 6.68 35.51
CA VAL A 113 -8.30 7.61 36.46
C VAL A 113 -8.77 8.84 35.68
N PRO A 114 -10.08 9.06 35.59
CA PRO A 114 -11.18 8.25 36.09
C PRO A 114 -11.38 6.94 35.30
N ASP A 115 -12.03 5.97 35.95
CA ASP A 115 -12.15 4.59 35.46
C ASP A 115 -12.94 4.44 34.15
N ASN A 116 -13.81 5.38 33.83
CA ASN A 116 -14.63 5.35 32.60
C ASN A 116 -13.81 5.36 31.31
N TRP A 117 -12.57 5.85 31.31
CA TRP A 117 -11.69 5.86 30.15
C TRP A 117 -11.25 4.47 29.70
N LYS A 118 -11.36 3.47 30.55
CA LYS A 118 -11.05 2.10 30.15
C LYS A 118 -11.99 1.56 29.05
N ASN A 119 -13.25 2.06 28.99
CA ASN A 119 -14.19 1.63 27.94
C ASN A 119 -13.72 2.10 26.55
N THR A 120 -13.32 3.37 26.44
CA THR A 120 -12.75 3.93 25.21
C THR A 120 -11.45 3.20 24.84
N TYR A 121 -10.59 2.92 25.83
CA TYR A 121 -9.36 2.15 25.61
C TYR A 121 -9.64 0.78 25.02
N PHE A 122 -10.56 0.01 25.61
CA PHE A 122 -10.90 -1.32 25.12
C PHE A 122 -11.54 -1.31 23.74
N GLU A 123 -12.38 -0.32 23.45
CA GLU A 123 -12.95 -0.15 22.12
C GLU A 123 -11.87 0.06 21.07
N TRP A 124 -10.92 0.95 21.32
CA TRP A 124 -9.80 1.18 20.43
C TRP A 124 -8.89 -0.03 20.28
N MET A 125 -8.49 -0.64 21.39
CA MET A 125 -7.53 -1.74 21.40
C MET A 125 -8.06 -3.03 20.78
N ARG A 126 -9.36 -3.31 20.92
CA ARG A 126 -10.01 -4.50 20.34
C ARG A 126 -10.27 -4.37 18.84
N ASN A 127 -10.40 -3.12 18.36
CA ASN A 127 -10.66 -2.82 16.95
C ASN A 127 -9.43 -2.24 16.24
N ILE A 128 -8.25 -2.30 16.87
CA ILE A 128 -7.04 -1.70 16.33
C ILE A 128 -6.61 -2.40 15.04
N GLN A 129 -6.29 -1.61 14.04
CA GLN A 129 -5.84 -2.09 12.73
C GLN A 129 -4.31 -2.12 12.68
N ASP A 130 -3.78 -2.93 11.77
CA ASP A 130 -2.35 -2.96 11.48
C ASP A 130 -1.89 -1.58 11.00
N TRP A 131 -0.74 -1.15 11.48
CA TRP A 131 -0.22 0.19 11.26
C TRP A 131 0.80 0.22 10.13
N CYS A 132 0.45 0.90 9.04
CA CYS A 132 1.39 1.21 7.98
C CYS A 132 2.43 2.22 8.48
N ILE A 133 3.70 1.80 8.53
CA ILE A 133 4.82 2.61 9.05
C ILE A 133 5.70 3.20 7.95
N SER A 134 5.68 2.65 6.75
CA SER A 134 6.46 3.18 5.63
C SER A 134 5.96 4.54 5.17
N ARG A 135 6.90 5.39 4.77
CA ARG A 135 6.66 6.72 4.19
C ARG A 135 7.66 6.94 3.05
N GLN A 136 7.16 7.35 1.89
CA GLN A 136 7.98 7.69 0.73
C GLN A 136 8.53 9.11 0.88
N ILE A 137 9.57 9.26 1.69
CA ILE A 137 10.20 10.54 2.02
C ILE A 137 11.71 10.44 1.84
N TRP A 138 12.32 11.51 1.34
CA TRP A 138 13.76 11.58 1.09
C TRP A 138 14.60 11.63 2.38
N TRP A 139 14.01 12.08 3.46
CA TRP A 139 14.67 12.19 4.76
C TRP A 139 13.73 11.72 5.87
N GLY A 140 14.19 10.76 6.64
CA GLY A 140 13.40 10.15 7.71
C GLY A 140 14.10 8.93 8.31
N HIS A 141 13.38 8.18 9.14
CA HIS A 141 13.86 6.93 9.69
C HIS A 141 13.73 5.82 8.63
N ARG A 142 14.84 5.10 8.43
CA ARG A 142 14.84 3.94 7.53
C ARG A 142 14.21 2.74 8.22
N ILE A 143 13.44 1.98 7.47
CA ILE A 143 12.91 0.70 7.93
C ILE A 143 14.09 -0.25 8.22
N PRO A 144 14.09 -0.95 9.38
CA PRO A 144 15.16 -1.86 9.77
C PRO A 144 15.01 -3.23 9.10
N ALA A 145 15.04 -3.24 7.78
CA ALA A 145 14.90 -4.41 6.93
C ALA A 145 16.03 -4.49 5.91
N TRP A 146 16.37 -5.70 5.51
CA TRP A 146 17.40 -6.02 4.51
C TRP A 146 16.85 -7.02 3.52
N TYR A 147 17.28 -6.91 2.29
CA TYR A 147 16.93 -7.80 1.18
C TYR A 147 18.16 -8.48 0.64
N ASP A 148 18.04 -9.75 0.27
CA ASP A 148 19.03 -10.42 -0.56
C ASP A 148 18.74 -10.26 -2.06
N ASP A 149 19.60 -10.83 -2.90
CA ASP A 149 19.44 -10.74 -4.37
C ASP A 149 18.24 -11.56 -4.88
N GLU A 150 17.69 -12.46 -4.08
CA GLU A 150 16.49 -13.24 -4.38
C GLU A 150 15.20 -12.53 -3.95
N GLY A 151 15.32 -11.38 -3.27
CA GLY A 151 14.19 -10.60 -2.76
C GLY A 151 13.64 -11.08 -1.41
N ASN A 152 14.33 -12.01 -0.73
CA ASN A 152 13.94 -12.39 0.62
C ASN A 152 14.18 -11.24 1.60
N VAL A 153 13.30 -11.13 2.61
CA VAL A 153 13.29 -10.02 3.56
C VAL A 153 13.74 -10.47 4.94
N TYR A 154 14.67 -9.72 5.51
CA TYR A 154 15.23 -9.97 6.84
C TYR A 154 15.09 -8.72 7.71
N VAL A 155 14.52 -8.86 8.90
CA VAL A 155 14.29 -7.77 9.85
C VAL A 155 15.20 -7.89 11.06
N GLY A 156 15.88 -6.78 11.41
CA GLY A 156 16.74 -6.71 12.58
C GLY A 156 17.14 -5.27 12.87
N ARG A 157 17.68 -4.99 14.05
CA ARG A 157 18.12 -3.65 14.45
C ARG A 157 19.34 -3.16 13.69
N SER A 158 20.15 -4.10 13.22
CA SER A 158 21.35 -3.84 12.43
C SER A 158 21.63 -4.98 11.46
N GLU A 159 22.44 -4.72 10.44
CA GLU A 159 22.91 -5.74 9.51
C GLU A 159 23.67 -6.87 10.24
N ALA A 160 24.49 -6.52 11.24
CA ALA A 160 25.20 -7.49 12.05
C ALA A 160 24.26 -8.44 12.79
N GLU A 161 23.15 -7.92 13.34
CA GLU A 161 22.12 -8.75 13.99
C GLU A 161 21.45 -9.69 12.97
N VAL A 162 21.10 -9.18 11.79
CA VAL A 162 20.52 -10.01 10.71
C VAL A 162 21.47 -11.12 10.30
N ARG A 163 22.75 -10.80 10.06
CA ARG A 163 23.77 -11.79 9.71
C ARG A 163 23.93 -12.87 10.78
N ALA A 164 24.03 -12.45 12.04
CA ALA A 164 24.16 -13.38 13.16
C ALA A 164 22.93 -14.27 13.32
N LYS A 165 21.73 -13.72 13.17
CA LYS A 165 20.46 -14.44 13.33
C LYS A 165 20.23 -15.50 12.24
N HIS A 166 20.66 -15.22 11.01
CA HIS A 166 20.45 -16.08 9.86
C HIS A 166 21.68 -16.87 9.42
N GLY A 167 22.81 -16.70 10.12
CA GLY A 167 24.06 -17.43 9.84
C GLY A 167 24.75 -16.97 8.56
N PHE A 168 24.54 -15.73 8.13
CA PHE A 168 25.15 -15.18 6.93
C PHE A 168 26.58 -14.75 7.19
N ASP A 169 27.48 -15.09 6.29
CA ASP A 169 28.86 -14.60 6.29
C ASP A 169 28.94 -13.12 5.83
N ALA A 170 30.13 -12.53 5.89
CA ALA A 170 30.34 -11.15 5.50
C ALA A 170 30.14 -10.88 3.99
N GLY A 171 30.24 -11.92 3.17
CA GLY A 171 30.11 -11.84 1.71
C GLY A 171 28.66 -12.04 1.23
N TYR A 172 27.73 -12.45 2.11
CA TYR A 172 26.33 -12.63 1.71
C TYR A 172 25.72 -11.28 1.31
N PRO A 173 25.10 -11.19 0.12
CA PRO A 173 24.56 -9.92 -0.37
C PRO A 173 23.33 -9.50 0.45
N LEU A 174 23.42 -8.37 1.14
CA LEU A 174 22.33 -7.75 1.87
C LEU A 174 22.23 -6.27 1.49
N ARG A 175 21.07 -5.87 1.00
CA ARG A 175 20.75 -4.47 0.71
C ARG A 175 19.71 -3.98 1.73
N ARG A 176 19.98 -2.86 2.36
CA ARG A 176 19.03 -2.25 3.30
C ARG A 176 17.85 -1.63 2.55
N ASP A 177 16.67 -1.67 3.16
CA ASP A 177 15.48 -0.94 2.71
C ASP A 177 15.75 0.57 2.61
N GLU A 178 15.34 1.20 1.51
CA GLU A 178 15.64 2.61 1.20
C GLU A 178 14.50 3.56 1.60
#